data_bc8d9aca4615a5e107cd0fca4ec3f383
#
_entry.id   bc8d9aca4615a5e107cd0fca4ec3f383
#
_cell.length_a   1.000
_cell.length_b   1.000
_cell.length_c   1.000
_cell.angle_alpha   90.00
_cell.angle_beta   90.00
_cell.angle_gamma   90.00
#
_symmetry.space_group_name_H-M   'P 1'
#
loop_
_entity.id
_entity.type
_entity.pdbx_description
1 polymer ?
#
loop_
_entity_poly.entity_id
_entity_poly.type
_entity_poly.pdbx_seq_one_letter_code
_entity_poly.pdbx_strand_id
1 'polypeptide(L)'
;MDGNAVSLFGLRNPIYNYNAGTDLGIRHFFNDQIELNLGYLVPSNNASNPFPQNGLFDGTYSSLAQIIFNLSDTSRFGLSYINSYSPSGGDDPDVEPNTELTPFGTSTGSNLSNSSFGSPVSVNAYGFSGTFRLSPGLAISGWAGYANHRYIARGDGSMWTWAASLNFPDLGKEGSVGGILVGMEPRLTQLDSNLGSPDRDTSLHLEAFYKYALTDNIQVTPAIIWLTAPDRNADNDDIIIGAIRTVFRF
;
A
#
# COMPACT_ATOMS: atom_id res chain seq x y z
N MET A 1 -7.19 -4.98 -6.15
CA MET A 1 -7.46 -4.07 -7.27
C MET A 1 -6.12 -3.51 -7.71
N ASP A 2 -5.56 -4.07 -8.76
CA ASP A 2 -4.25 -3.62 -9.23
C ASP A 2 -4.42 -2.37 -10.07
N GLY A 3 -3.68 -1.32 -9.72
CA GLY A 3 -3.62 -0.09 -10.48
C GLY A 3 -2.89 -0.28 -11.82
N ASN A 4 -3.11 0.63 -12.75
CA ASN A 4 -2.38 0.65 -14.02
C ASN A 4 -1.11 1.51 -13.93
N ALA A 5 -0.91 2.24 -12.85
CA ALA A 5 0.21 3.11 -12.57
C ALA A 5 1.56 2.37 -12.54
N VAL A 6 2.67 3.08 -12.64
CA VAL A 6 4.01 2.51 -12.62
C VAL A 6 4.60 2.52 -11.21
N SER A 7 4.29 3.56 -10.42
CA SER A 7 4.77 3.70 -9.05
C SER A 7 4.19 2.63 -8.12
N LEU A 8 4.93 2.25 -7.09
CA LEU A 8 4.46 1.34 -6.05
C LEU A 8 3.21 1.90 -5.35
N PHE A 9 3.21 3.21 -5.07
CA PHE A 9 2.07 3.91 -4.50
C PHE A 9 0.83 3.83 -5.39
N GLY A 10 0.98 4.03 -6.70
CA GLY A 10 -0.12 4.01 -7.65
C GLY A 10 -0.71 2.61 -7.93
N LEU A 11 -0.03 1.54 -7.53
CA LEU A 11 -0.49 0.18 -7.79
C LEU A 11 -1.58 -0.28 -6.82
N ARG A 12 -1.48 0.05 -5.54
CA ARG A 12 -2.43 -0.40 -4.51
C ARG A 12 -2.38 0.49 -3.27
N ASN A 13 -3.43 0.38 -2.43
CA ASN A 13 -3.44 1.04 -1.13
C ASN A 13 -2.24 0.59 -0.28
N PRO A 14 -1.39 1.53 0.18
CA PRO A 14 -0.18 1.22 0.95
C PRO A 14 -0.40 0.42 2.23
N ILE A 15 -1.60 0.45 2.84
CA ILE A 15 -1.89 -0.33 4.05
C ILE A 15 -1.69 -1.84 3.85
N TYR A 16 -1.79 -2.35 2.61
CA TYR A 16 -1.54 -3.77 2.33
C TYR A 16 -0.06 -4.16 2.52
N ASN A 17 0.84 -3.21 2.65
CA ASN A 17 2.24 -3.50 2.94
C ASN A 17 2.47 -3.90 4.41
N TYR A 18 1.52 -3.60 5.32
CA TYR A 18 1.52 -4.19 6.66
C TYR A 18 1.22 -5.70 6.64
N ASN A 19 0.78 -6.23 5.51
CA ASN A 19 0.36 -7.61 5.33
C ASN A 19 1.33 -8.31 4.36
N ALA A 20 2.49 -8.75 4.89
CA ALA A 20 3.55 -9.36 4.11
C ALA A 20 4.02 -10.69 4.73
N GLY A 21 4.39 -11.65 3.89
CA GLY A 21 4.95 -12.94 4.32
C GLY A 21 4.36 -14.14 3.60
N THR A 22 4.59 -15.32 4.17
CA THR A 22 3.93 -16.58 3.79
C THR A 22 2.55 -16.62 4.43
N ASP A 23 1.54 -16.99 3.68
CA ASP A 23 0.15 -16.86 4.09
C ASP A 23 -0.62 -18.18 4.18
N LEU A 24 -1.64 -18.14 5.04
CA LEU A 24 -2.81 -19.00 4.96
C LEU A 24 -4.01 -18.10 4.72
N GLY A 25 -4.71 -18.29 3.60
CA GLY A 25 -5.85 -17.47 3.22
C GLY A 25 -7.10 -18.29 2.95
N ILE A 26 -8.25 -17.66 3.22
CA ILE A 26 -9.58 -18.18 2.89
C ILE A 26 -10.27 -17.14 2.03
N ARG A 27 -10.81 -17.58 0.90
CA ARG A 27 -11.67 -16.79 0.04
C ARG A 27 -13.04 -17.43 -0.02
N HIS A 28 -14.08 -16.68 0.33
CA HIS A 28 -15.45 -17.16 0.35
C HIS A 28 -16.37 -16.23 -0.46
N PHE A 29 -17.18 -16.79 -1.34
CA PHE A 29 -18.20 -16.09 -2.08
C PHE A 29 -19.55 -16.35 -1.44
N PHE A 30 -20.18 -15.34 -0.85
CA PHE A 30 -21.55 -15.45 -0.38
C PHE A 30 -22.55 -15.54 -1.55
N ASN A 31 -22.23 -14.81 -2.62
CA ASN A 31 -22.91 -14.79 -3.90
C ASN A 31 -21.97 -14.10 -4.93
N ASP A 32 -22.46 -13.87 -6.16
CA ASP A 32 -21.70 -13.21 -7.23
C ASP A 32 -21.31 -11.76 -6.89
N GLN A 33 -22.01 -11.14 -5.95
CA GLN A 33 -21.81 -9.73 -5.58
C GLN A 33 -20.93 -9.54 -4.34
N ILE A 34 -20.87 -10.52 -3.43
CA ILE A 34 -20.21 -10.36 -2.13
C ILE A 34 -19.16 -11.45 -1.92
N GLU A 35 -17.93 -11.02 -1.73
CA GLU A 35 -16.77 -11.86 -1.48
C GLU A 35 -16.13 -11.47 -0.15
N LEU A 36 -15.73 -12.46 0.65
CA LEU A 36 -14.94 -12.31 1.88
C LEU A 36 -13.58 -12.96 1.69
N ASN A 37 -12.53 -12.22 1.98
CA ASN A 37 -11.15 -12.71 2.04
C ASN A 37 -10.65 -12.57 3.48
N LEU A 38 -10.11 -13.65 4.02
CA LEU A 38 -9.41 -13.68 5.30
C LEU A 38 -8.00 -14.19 5.06
N GLY A 39 -7.02 -13.60 5.74
CA GLY A 39 -5.62 -14.00 5.63
C GLY A 39 -4.90 -13.89 6.95
N TYR A 40 -3.95 -14.80 7.17
CA TYR A 40 -2.97 -14.74 8.24
C TYR A 40 -1.59 -14.97 7.65
N LEU A 41 -0.68 -14.01 7.86
CA LEU A 41 0.63 -13.97 7.24
C LEU A 41 1.71 -13.87 8.31
N VAL A 42 2.82 -14.56 8.05
CA VAL A 42 4.03 -14.52 8.87
C VAL A 42 5.22 -14.40 7.94
N PRO A 43 6.23 -13.56 8.22
CA PRO A 43 7.44 -13.48 7.42
C PRO A 43 8.04 -14.86 7.17
N SER A 44 8.43 -15.15 5.91
CA SER A 44 8.85 -16.48 5.47
C SER A 44 10.10 -17.00 6.20
N ASN A 45 11.01 -16.09 6.56
CA ASN A 45 12.20 -16.39 7.35
C ASN A 45 11.90 -16.65 8.84
N ASN A 46 10.72 -16.32 9.30
CA ASN A 46 10.34 -16.35 10.70
C ASN A 46 9.36 -17.49 11.04
N ALA A 47 8.55 -17.93 10.08
CA ALA A 47 7.49 -18.91 10.29
C ALA A 47 7.98 -20.26 10.85
N SER A 48 9.16 -20.72 10.46
CA SER A 48 9.77 -21.98 10.89
C SER A 48 10.87 -21.83 11.97
N ASN A 49 11.10 -20.59 12.42
CA ASN A 49 12.15 -20.32 13.41
C ASN A 49 11.65 -20.68 14.82
N PRO A 50 12.30 -21.62 15.55
CA PRO A 50 11.86 -22.06 16.88
C PRO A 50 12.32 -21.14 18.03
N PHE A 51 13.08 -20.09 17.76
CA PHE A 51 13.56 -19.18 18.80
C PHE A 51 12.46 -18.26 19.34
N PRO A 52 12.59 -17.73 20.57
CA PRO A 52 11.64 -16.76 21.14
C PRO A 52 11.41 -15.57 20.21
N GLN A 53 10.20 -15.01 20.24
CA GLN A 53 9.75 -13.90 19.38
C GLN A 53 9.73 -14.25 17.87
N ASN A 54 9.67 -15.53 17.54
CA ASN A 54 9.62 -16.06 16.20
C ASN A 54 8.48 -17.08 16.05
N GLY A 55 8.35 -17.68 14.87
CA GLY A 55 7.32 -18.68 14.59
C GLY A 55 5.98 -18.08 14.22
N LEU A 56 4.97 -18.94 14.18
CA LEU A 56 3.64 -18.57 13.65
C LEU A 56 2.86 -17.63 14.56
N PHE A 57 3.06 -17.66 15.89
CA PHE A 57 2.19 -16.97 16.85
C PHE A 57 2.94 -16.09 17.86
N ASP A 58 4.24 -16.26 17.99
CA ASP A 58 5.07 -15.54 18.99
C ASP A 58 5.90 -14.41 18.33
N GLY A 59 5.97 -14.40 17.01
CA GLY A 59 6.76 -13.46 16.24
C GLY A 59 5.93 -12.39 15.56
N THR A 60 6.51 -11.83 14.50
CA THR A 60 5.82 -10.92 13.61
C THR A 60 4.71 -11.64 12.89
N TYR A 61 3.53 -11.02 12.85
CA TYR A 61 2.39 -11.51 12.08
C TYR A 61 1.57 -10.38 11.50
N SER A 62 0.73 -10.70 10.53
CA SER A 62 -0.39 -9.86 10.11
C SER A 62 -1.62 -10.71 9.82
N SER A 63 -2.79 -10.13 10.08
CA SER A 63 -4.07 -10.70 9.74
C SER A 63 -4.86 -9.72 8.86
N LEU A 64 -5.54 -10.25 7.85
CA LEU A 64 -6.37 -9.48 6.91
C LEU A 64 -7.81 -9.99 6.97
N ALA A 65 -8.74 -9.05 7.04
CA ALA A 65 -10.13 -9.28 6.70
C ALA A 65 -10.56 -8.27 5.64
N GLN A 66 -11.09 -8.75 4.52
CA GLN A 66 -11.54 -7.89 3.43
C GLN A 66 -12.89 -8.38 2.92
N ILE A 67 -13.85 -7.46 2.80
CA ILE A 67 -15.11 -7.70 2.11
C ILE A 67 -15.13 -6.90 0.81
N ILE A 68 -15.48 -7.56 -0.29
CA ILE A 68 -15.56 -6.96 -1.63
C ILE A 68 -17.00 -7.02 -2.11
N PHE A 69 -17.47 -5.90 -2.66
CA PHE A 69 -18.76 -5.75 -3.30
C PHE A 69 -18.58 -5.55 -4.80
N ASN A 70 -18.99 -6.53 -5.59
CA ASN A 70 -19.00 -6.49 -7.05
C ASN A 70 -20.34 -5.89 -7.50
N LEU A 71 -20.32 -4.65 -7.99
CA LEU A 71 -21.52 -3.97 -8.47
C LEU A 71 -21.84 -4.35 -9.92
N SER A 72 -20.79 -4.68 -10.69
CA SER A 72 -20.84 -5.18 -12.06
C SER A 72 -19.52 -5.86 -12.40
N ASP A 73 -19.37 -6.41 -13.59
CA ASP A 73 -18.13 -7.02 -14.08
C ASP A 73 -16.94 -6.04 -14.11
N THR A 74 -17.22 -4.73 -14.12
CA THR A 74 -16.21 -3.69 -14.26
C THR A 74 -16.19 -2.67 -13.12
N SER A 75 -17.11 -2.80 -12.14
CA SER A 75 -17.21 -1.87 -11.01
C SER A 75 -17.30 -2.64 -9.70
N ARG A 76 -16.40 -2.33 -8.79
CA ARG A 76 -16.34 -2.97 -7.46
C ARG A 76 -15.69 -2.06 -6.43
N PHE A 77 -15.97 -2.31 -5.17
CA PHE A 77 -15.24 -1.70 -4.06
C PHE A 77 -15.04 -2.71 -2.94
N GLY A 78 -14.07 -2.45 -2.08
CA GLY A 78 -13.77 -3.31 -0.93
C GLY A 78 -13.43 -2.50 0.30
N LEU A 79 -13.76 -3.06 1.44
CA LEU A 79 -13.37 -2.60 2.77
C LEU A 79 -12.39 -3.62 3.33
N SER A 80 -11.30 -3.12 3.91
CA SER A 80 -10.24 -3.96 4.45
C SER A 80 -9.89 -3.55 5.86
N TYR A 81 -9.63 -4.54 6.70
CA TYR A 81 -9.03 -4.38 8.02
C TYR A 81 -7.77 -5.24 8.07
N ILE A 82 -6.69 -4.65 8.55
CA ILE A 82 -5.42 -5.34 8.77
C ILE A 82 -4.99 -5.08 10.21
N ASN A 83 -4.69 -6.16 10.93
CA ASN A 83 -3.98 -6.10 12.19
C ASN A 83 -2.59 -6.72 12.00
N SER A 84 -1.55 -6.00 12.37
CA SER A 84 -0.19 -6.53 12.34
C SER A 84 0.54 -6.23 13.64
N TYR A 85 1.53 -7.05 13.93
CA TYR A 85 2.41 -6.91 15.07
C TYR A 85 3.84 -7.23 14.66
N SER A 86 4.78 -6.42 15.14
CA SER A 86 6.22 -6.66 15.05
C SER A 86 6.85 -6.55 16.43
N PRO A 87 7.47 -7.60 16.97
CA PRO A 87 8.10 -7.60 18.28
C PRO A 87 9.40 -6.78 18.32
N SER A 88 10.10 -6.66 17.19
CA SER A 88 11.31 -5.85 17.07
C SER A 88 11.06 -4.65 16.20
N GLY A 89 11.42 -3.49 16.69
CA GLY A 89 11.23 -2.22 15.98
C GLY A 89 12.20 -1.97 14.83
N GLY A 90 12.88 -2.95 14.30
CA GLY A 90 13.80 -2.76 13.16
C GLY A 90 15.09 -1.98 13.45
N ASP A 91 15.21 -1.39 14.63
CA ASP A 91 16.37 -0.59 15.07
C ASP A 91 17.22 -1.34 16.11
N ASP A 92 17.10 -2.66 16.22
CA ASP A 92 17.97 -3.47 17.07
C ASP A 92 19.36 -3.52 16.41
N PRO A 93 20.41 -2.92 17.03
CA PRO A 93 21.75 -2.89 16.46
C PRO A 93 22.40 -4.29 16.38
N ASP A 94 21.86 -5.27 17.08
CA ASP A 94 22.34 -6.66 17.05
C ASP A 94 21.58 -7.50 15.99
N VAL A 95 20.53 -6.97 15.39
CA VAL A 95 19.87 -7.55 14.23
C VAL A 95 20.44 -6.87 13.00
N GLU A 96 21.25 -7.57 12.20
CA GLU A 96 21.66 -7.13 10.87
C GLU A 96 20.43 -6.51 10.19
N PRO A 97 20.55 -5.31 9.59
CA PRO A 97 19.45 -4.68 8.88
C PRO A 97 19.00 -5.63 7.78
N ASN A 98 18.00 -6.42 8.14
CA ASN A 98 17.47 -7.45 7.25
C ASN A 98 16.86 -6.69 6.07
N THR A 99 17.45 -6.82 4.91
CA THR A 99 16.98 -6.26 3.64
C THR A 99 15.66 -6.88 3.19
N GLU A 100 15.15 -7.86 3.92
CA GLU A 100 13.79 -8.38 3.76
C GLU A 100 12.84 -7.45 4.53
N LEU A 101 11.85 -6.95 3.82
CA LEU A 101 10.76 -6.08 4.24
C LEU A 101 10.45 -6.27 5.73
N THR A 102 10.91 -5.32 6.56
CA THR A 102 10.46 -5.29 7.93
C THR A 102 8.94 -5.23 7.90
N PRO A 103 8.23 -6.09 8.65
CA PRO A 103 6.77 -6.15 8.59
C PRO A 103 6.09 -4.87 9.10
N PHE A 104 6.88 -3.92 9.55
CA PHE A 104 6.42 -2.57 9.89
C PHE A 104 6.78 -1.61 8.76
N GLY A 105 5.75 -0.90 8.28
CA GLY A 105 5.91 0.14 7.28
C GLY A 105 5.12 -0.11 6.00
N THR A 106 4.90 0.96 5.26
CA THR A 106 4.11 0.97 4.04
C THR A 106 4.97 0.94 2.77
N SER A 107 6.28 0.95 2.91
CA SER A 107 7.29 1.01 1.83
C SER A 107 7.20 2.28 0.94
N THR A 108 6.32 3.22 1.29
CA THR A 108 6.14 4.53 0.67
C THR A 108 5.81 5.55 1.76
N GLY A 109 5.82 6.84 1.44
CA GLY A 109 5.50 7.89 2.39
C GLY A 109 6.73 8.43 3.13
N SER A 110 6.50 9.10 4.26
CA SER A 110 7.56 9.72 5.05
C SER A 110 8.38 8.71 5.84
N ASN A 111 9.61 9.08 6.20
CA ASN A 111 10.43 8.30 7.13
C ASN A 111 9.71 8.11 8.48
N LEU A 112 9.01 9.14 8.97
CA LEU A 112 8.24 9.05 10.21
C LEU A 112 7.09 8.05 10.14
N SER A 113 6.36 7.99 9.02
CA SER A 113 5.24 7.04 8.84
C SER A 113 5.71 5.57 8.80
N ASN A 114 6.99 5.36 8.55
CA ASN A 114 7.64 4.04 8.48
C ASN A 114 8.59 3.78 9.68
N SER A 115 8.62 4.67 10.69
CA SER A 115 9.47 4.50 11.88
C SER A 115 8.76 3.71 12.96
N SER A 116 9.47 2.75 13.54
CA SER A 116 9.04 2.02 14.76
C SER A 116 9.42 2.74 16.05
N PHE A 117 10.23 3.80 15.94
CA PHE A 117 10.82 4.50 17.09
C PHE A 117 11.57 3.56 18.06
N GLY A 118 12.14 2.45 17.55
CA GLY A 118 12.89 1.49 18.35
C GLY A 118 12.05 0.72 19.37
N SER A 119 10.77 0.47 19.07
CA SER A 119 9.86 -0.28 19.95
C SER A 119 9.07 -1.34 19.18
N PRO A 120 8.57 -2.38 19.87
CA PRO A 120 7.57 -3.25 19.26
C PRO A 120 6.35 -2.44 18.84
N VAL A 121 5.78 -2.78 17.67
CA VAL A 121 4.65 -2.03 17.11
C VAL A 121 3.49 -2.95 16.81
N SER A 122 2.30 -2.54 17.22
CA SER A 122 1.04 -3.11 16.76
C SER A 122 0.31 -2.10 15.88
N VAL A 123 -0.21 -2.53 14.74
CA VAL A 123 -0.93 -1.70 13.77
C VAL A 123 -2.35 -2.22 13.61
N ASN A 124 -3.30 -1.29 13.62
CA ASN A 124 -4.67 -1.51 13.15
C ASN A 124 -4.90 -0.60 11.94
N ALA A 125 -4.99 -1.19 10.76
CA ALA A 125 -5.20 -0.44 9.53
C ALA A 125 -6.56 -0.74 8.90
N TYR A 126 -7.20 0.30 8.40
CA TYR A 126 -8.51 0.28 7.77
C TYR A 126 -8.38 0.85 6.36
N GLY A 127 -8.99 0.21 5.39
CA GLY A 127 -8.91 0.62 4.00
C GLY A 127 -10.22 0.55 3.26
N PHE A 128 -10.39 1.52 2.39
CA PHE A 128 -11.35 1.49 1.30
C PHE A 128 -10.59 1.45 -0.01
N SER A 129 -11.02 0.67 -0.99
CA SER A 129 -10.50 0.68 -2.35
C SER A 129 -11.64 0.41 -3.34
N GLY A 130 -11.65 1.13 -4.46
CA GLY A 130 -12.72 0.96 -5.44
C GLY A 130 -12.28 1.27 -6.86
N THR A 131 -13.02 0.66 -7.80
CA THR A 131 -12.95 0.96 -9.24
C THR A 131 -14.37 0.99 -9.77
N PHE A 132 -14.71 2.06 -10.50
CA PHE A 132 -16.02 2.28 -11.08
C PHE A 132 -15.86 2.68 -12.54
N ARG A 133 -16.43 1.88 -13.43
CA ARG A 133 -16.48 2.19 -14.85
C ARG A 133 -17.69 3.06 -15.14
N LEU A 134 -17.45 4.31 -15.50
CA LEU A 134 -18.52 5.29 -15.78
C LEU A 134 -19.00 5.21 -17.22
N SER A 135 -18.11 4.84 -18.15
CA SER A 135 -18.41 4.63 -19.56
C SER A 135 -17.38 3.65 -20.16
N PRO A 136 -17.56 3.17 -21.39
CA PRO A 136 -16.56 2.33 -22.06
C PRO A 136 -15.15 2.93 -22.07
N GLY A 137 -15.02 4.25 -22.20
CA GLY A 137 -13.74 4.95 -22.26
C GLY A 137 -13.32 5.67 -20.97
N LEU A 138 -14.05 5.54 -19.86
CA LEU A 138 -13.72 6.23 -18.60
C LEU A 138 -13.99 5.38 -17.38
N ALA A 139 -12.98 5.23 -16.53
CA ALA A 139 -13.10 4.63 -15.22
C ALA A 139 -12.45 5.51 -14.14
N ILE A 140 -13.01 5.50 -12.94
CA ILE A 140 -12.45 6.12 -11.75
C ILE A 140 -11.99 5.00 -10.82
N SER A 141 -10.78 5.11 -10.29
CA SER A 141 -10.28 4.18 -9.26
C SER A 141 -9.67 4.98 -8.12
N GLY A 142 -9.60 4.38 -6.95
CA GLY A 142 -8.95 5.04 -5.83
C GLY A 142 -9.02 4.23 -4.56
N TRP A 143 -8.36 4.75 -3.53
CA TRP A 143 -8.37 4.20 -2.19
C TRP A 143 -8.18 5.28 -1.13
N ALA A 144 -8.56 4.93 0.08
CA ALA A 144 -8.18 5.64 1.30
C ALA A 144 -7.74 4.61 2.33
N GLY A 145 -6.72 4.95 3.11
CA GLY A 145 -6.18 4.11 4.17
C GLY A 145 -5.95 4.95 5.44
N TYR A 146 -6.29 4.37 6.56
CA TYR A 146 -5.98 4.89 7.89
C TYR A 146 -5.32 3.78 8.69
N ALA A 147 -4.26 4.09 9.43
CA ALA A 147 -3.66 3.15 10.36
C ALA A 147 -3.41 3.84 11.71
N ASN A 148 -3.71 3.11 12.77
CA ASN A 148 -3.30 3.44 14.12
C ASN A 148 -2.09 2.58 14.48
N HIS A 149 -0.97 3.23 14.81
CA HIS A 149 0.26 2.62 15.25
C HIS A 149 0.34 2.71 16.76
N ARG A 150 0.45 1.57 17.43
CA ARG A 150 0.74 1.53 18.85
C ARG A 150 2.20 1.11 19.04
N TYR A 151 3.02 2.06 19.42
CA TYR A 151 4.40 1.86 19.83
C TYR A 151 4.41 1.40 21.27
N ILE A 152 4.61 0.10 21.52
CA ILE A 152 4.40 -0.53 22.83
C ILE A 152 5.34 0.09 23.85
N ALA A 153 4.75 0.50 24.99
CA ALA A 153 5.40 1.21 26.10
C ALA A 153 5.92 2.63 25.75
N ARG A 154 5.61 3.17 24.55
CA ARG A 154 6.09 4.49 24.13
C ARG A 154 4.99 5.47 23.70
N GLY A 155 3.87 4.99 23.16
CA GLY A 155 2.77 5.88 22.75
C GLY A 155 2.09 5.41 21.46
N ASP A 156 1.29 6.30 20.89
CA ASP A 156 0.47 6.03 19.72
C ASP A 156 0.77 7.04 18.59
N GLY A 157 0.50 6.62 17.35
CA GLY A 157 0.52 7.46 16.16
C GLY A 157 -0.61 7.12 15.20
N SER A 158 -0.97 8.04 14.35
CA SER A 158 -2.00 7.82 13.31
C SER A 158 -1.47 8.21 11.94
N MET A 159 -1.68 7.32 10.97
CA MET A 159 -1.26 7.50 9.59
C MET A 159 -2.46 7.55 8.65
N TRP A 160 -2.41 8.43 7.66
CA TRP A 160 -3.36 8.52 6.57
C TRP A 160 -2.68 8.42 5.21
N THR A 161 -3.39 7.84 4.25
CA THR A 161 -3.01 7.78 2.84
C THR A 161 -4.26 7.73 1.97
N TRP A 162 -4.19 8.27 0.77
CA TRP A 162 -5.27 8.19 -0.22
C TRP A 162 -4.75 8.43 -1.62
N ALA A 163 -5.44 7.89 -2.61
CA ALA A 163 -5.25 8.23 -4.01
C ALA A 163 -6.56 8.12 -4.79
N ALA A 164 -6.65 8.91 -5.84
CA ALA A 164 -7.70 8.85 -6.85
C ALA A 164 -7.07 8.87 -8.24
N SER A 165 -7.61 8.10 -9.16
CA SER A 165 -7.15 8.06 -10.56
C SER A 165 -8.30 8.10 -11.53
N LEU A 166 -8.09 8.82 -12.64
CA LEU A 166 -8.90 8.76 -13.84
C LEU A 166 -8.16 7.85 -14.82
N ASN A 167 -8.87 6.88 -15.35
CA ASN A 167 -8.33 5.90 -16.29
C ASN A 167 -9.16 5.93 -17.56
N PHE A 168 -8.48 5.91 -18.70
CA PHE A 168 -9.06 5.95 -20.04
C PHE A 168 -8.74 4.62 -20.76
N PRO A 169 -9.61 3.59 -20.60
CA PRO A 169 -9.46 2.32 -21.30
C PRO A 169 -9.56 2.52 -22.81
N ASP A 170 -8.80 1.71 -23.54
CA ASP A 170 -8.75 1.68 -25.00
C ASP A 170 -8.35 3.01 -25.65
N LEU A 171 -7.64 3.87 -24.91
CA LEU A 171 -7.17 5.14 -25.39
C LEU A 171 -6.20 4.97 -26.57
N GLY A 172 -6.62 5.35 -27.75
CA GLY A 172 -5.85 5.28 -29.01
C GLY A 172 -5.67 3.90 -29.60
N LYS A 173 -5.63 2.84 -28.80
CA LYS A 173 -5.52 1.44 -29.23
C LYS A 173 -6.23 0.53 -28.24
N GLU A 174 -6.95 -0.45 -28.74
CA GLU A 174 -7.60 -1.49 -27.93
C GLU A 174 -6.57 -2.19 -26.99
N GLY A 175 -6.96 -2.40 -25.74
CA GLY A 175 -6.11 -2.94 -24.69
C GLY A 175 -5.11 -1.97 -24.07
N SER A 176 -5.00 -0.74 -24.57
CA SER A 176 -4.17 0.33 -23.99
C SER A 176 -4.96 1.10 -22.92
N VAL A 177 -4.26 1.70 -21.95
CA VAL A 177 -4.91 2.51 -20.89
C VAL A 177 -4.05 3.74 -20.60
N GLY A 178 -4.62 4.93 -20.84
CA GLY A 178 -4.07 6.17 -20.31
C GLY A 178 -4.60 6.43 -18.90
N GLY A 179 -3.84 7.14 -18.06
CA GLY A 179 -4.33 7.50 -16.74
C GLY A 179 -3.56 8.62 -16.08
N ILE A 180 -4.26 9.27 -15.15
CA ILE A 180 -3.71 10.29 -14.25
C ILE A 180 -4.11 9.90 -12.83
N LEU A 181 -3.14 9.92 -11.92
CA LEU A 181 -3.32 9.64 -10.51
C LEU A 181 -2.87 10.84 -9.69
N VAL A 182 -3.62 11.14 -8.64
CA VAL A 182 -3.23 12.07 -7.59
C VAL A 182 -3.48 11.42 -6.24
N GLY A 183 -2.57 11.62 -5.29
CA GLY A 183 -2.75 11.09 -3.95
C GLY A 183 -1.76 11.66 -2.94
N MET A 184 -1.96 11.27 -1.71
CA MET A 184 -1.08 11.53 -0.58
C MET A 184 -0.52 10.19 -0.11
N GLU A 185 0.77 9.99 -0.34
CA GLU A 185 1.48 8.83 0.22
C GLU A 185 1.33 8.80 1.75
N PRO A 186 1.60 7.68 2.41
CA PRO A 186 1.48 7.53 3.86
C PRO A 186 2.10 8.71 4.62
N ARG A 187 1.29 9.33 5.47
CA ARG A 187 1.64 10.49 6.29
C ARG A 187 1.26 10.23 7.73
N LEU A 188 2.22 10.41 8.65
CA LEU A 188 1.97 10.36 10.08
C LEU A 188 1.32 11.69 10.52
N THR A 189 0.02 11.67 10.77
CA THR A 189 -0.79 12.87 11.06
C THR A 189 -0.91 13.19 12.53
N GLN A 190 -0.74 12.18 13.38
CA GLN A 190 -0.73 12.29 14.83
C GLN A 190 0.40 11.45 15.40
N LEU A 191 1.03 11.95 16.46
CA LEU A 191 2.09 11.28 17.20
C LEU A 191 2.08 11.77 18.63
N ASP A 192 2.20 10.87 19.59
CA ASP A 192 2.35 11.23 20.99
C ASP A 192 3.61 12.08 21.21
N SER A 193 3.49 13.13 21.99
CA SER A 193 4.52 14.17 22.13
C SER A 193 5.86 13.68 22.67
N ASN A 194 5.88 12.56 23.38
CA ASN A 194 7.11 11.90 23.85
C ASN A 194 7.90 11.19 22.74
N LEU A 195 7.28 10.99 21.57
CA LEU A 195 7.92 10.41 20.37
C LEU A 195 8.36 11.48 19.37
N GLY A 196 7.93 12.73 19.55
CA GLY A 196 8.27 13.84 18.68
C GLY A 196 7.05 14.55 18.09
N SER A 197 7.20 15.09 16.90
CA SER A 197 6.14 15.76 16.16
C SER A 197 5.74 14.92 14.93
N PRO A 198 4.46 14.92 14.54
CA PRO A 198 4.03 14.26 13.31
C PRO A 198 4.59 14.96 12.07
N ASP A 199 4.35 14.39 10.90
CA ASP A 199 4.74 14.96 9.61
C ASP A 199 4.20 16.39 9.45
N ARG A 200 5.09 17.32 9.14
CA ARG A 200 4.80 18.76 9.12
C ARG A 200 3.88 19.13 7.95
N ASP A 201 4.28 18.73 6.73
CA ASP A 201 3.63 19.19 5.53
C ASP A 201 2.92 18.04 4.77
N THR A 202 2.10 18.40 3.79
CA THR A 202 1.45 17.43 2.91
C THR A 202 2.24 17.32 1.61
N SER A 203 2.72 16.12 1.30
CA SER A 203 3.30 15.80 0.02
C SER A 203 2.23 15.18 -0.88
N LEU A 204 2.16 15.62 -2.12
CA LEU A 204 1.31 15.03 -3.14
C LEU A 204 2.15 14.23 -4.12
N HIS A 205 1.60 13.08 -4.50
CA HIS A 205 2.08 12.24 -5.57
C HIS A 205 1.14 12.41 -6.77
N LEU A 206 1.66 12.96 -7.85
CA LEU A 206 0.95 13.05 -9.11
C LEU A 206 1.66 12.13 -10.11
N GLU A 207 0.89 11.28 -10.79
CA GLU A 207 1.43 10.37 -11.80
C GLU A 207 0.58 10.40 -13.05
N ALA A 208 1.20 10.61 -14.22
CA ALA A 208 0.59 10.41 -15.53
C ALA A 208 1.25 9.23 -16.21
N PHE A 209 0.47 8.28 -16.72
CA PHE A 209 0.97 7.07 -17.36
C PHE A 209 0.17 6.71 -18.62
N TYR A 210 0.82 5.96 -19.52
CA TYR A 210 0.17 5.40 -20.68
C TYR A 210 0.62 3.95 -20.89
N LYS A 211 -0.22 3.00 -20.49
CA LYS A 211 0.01 1.57 -20.71
C LYS A 211 -0.34 1.22 -22.15
N TYR A 212 0.65 1.12 -23.01
CA TYR A 212 0.50 0.78 -24.41
C TYR A 212 0.58 -0.72 -24.63
N ALA A 213 -0.48 -1.30 -25.19
CA ALA A 213 -0.50 -2.71 -25.61
C ALA A 213 0.25 -2.83 -26.95
N LEU A 214 1.55 -3.11 -26.91
CA LEU A 214 2.36 -3.26 -28.12
C LEU A 214 1.91 -4.48 -28.92
N THR A 215 1.77 -5.62 -28.23
CA THR A 215 1.16 -6.87 -28.70
C THR A 215 0.29 -7.46 -27.60
N ASP A 216 -0.37 -8.60 -27.83
CA ASP A 216 -1.15 -9.32 -26.81
C ASP A 216 -0.27 -9.77 -25.62
N ASN A 217 1.03 -9.94 -25.88
CA ASN A 217 2.00 -10.45 -24.91
C ASN A 217 2.95 -9.38 -24.36
N ILE A 218 2.99 -8.18 -24.95
CA ILE A 218 3.96 -7.14 -24.59
C ILE A 218 3.23 -5.83 -24.32
N GLN A 219 3.42 -5.28 -23.13
CA GLN A 219 2.92 -3.98 -22.72
C GLN A 219 4.09 -3.07 -22.30
N VAL A 220 4.09 -1.84 -22.76
CA VAL A 220 5.06 -0.80 -22.37
C VAL A 220 4.33 0.37 -21.74
N THR A 221 4.76 0.77 -20.57
CA THR A 221 4.11 1.84 -19.80
C THR A 221 5.13 2.94 -19.45
N PRO A 222 5.29 3.97 -20.29
CA PRO A 222 5.92 5.21 -19.87
C PRO A 222 5.06 5.92 -18.82
N ALA A 223 5.72 6.59 -17.87
CA ALA A 223 5.10 7.40 -16.83
C ALA A 223 5.98 8.57 -16.42
N ILE A 224 5.33 9.63 -15.98
CA ILE A 224 5.96 10.76 -15.29
C ILE A 224 5.33 10.86 -13.91
N ILE A 225 6.17 10.94 -12.89
CA ILE A 225 5.76 11.08 -11.50
C ILE A 225 6.30 12.40 -10.97
N TRP A 226 5.45 13.17 -10.31
CA TRP A 226 5.82 14.41 -9.65
C TRP A 226 5.45 14.31 -8.16
N LEU A 227 6.49 14.41 -7.31
CA LEU A 227 6.37 14.39 -5.85
C LEU A 227 6.60 15.81 -5.34
N THR A 228 5.60 16.38 -4.68
CA THR A 228 5.72 17.69 -4.03
C THR A 228 6.15 17.51 -2.58
N ALA A 229 6.90 18.47 -2.02
CA ALA A 229 7.33 18.48 -0.62
C ALA A 229 7.87 17.10 -0.16
N PRO A 230 8.93 16.55 -0.79
CA PRO A 230 9.49 15.25 -0.41
C PRO A 230 9.81 15.18 1.08
N ASP A 231 9.65 13.99 1.67
CA ASP A 231 9.80 13.75 3.11
C ASP A 231 8.94 14.68 4.00
N ARG A 232 7.77 15.12 3.47
CA ARG A 232 6.83 15.98 4.20
C ARG A 232 7.44 17.31 4.64
N ASN A 233 8.35 17.84 3.87
CA ASN A 233 8.97 19.14 4.11
C ASN A 233 8.82 20.03 2.86
N ALA A 234 8.03 21.09 2.98
CA ALA A 234 7.79 22.05 1.89
C ALA A 234 9.03 22.90 1.53
N ASP A 235 10.08 22.86 2.35
CA ASP A 235 11.36 23.51 2.05
C ASP A 235 12.23 22.66 1.10
N ASN A 236 11.87 21.38 0.88
CA ASN A 236 12.54 20.50 -0.07
C ASN A 236 12.03 20.74 -1.49
N ASP A 237 12.95 20.73 -2.46
CA ASP A 237 12.61 20.84 -3.87
C ASP A 237 11.76 19.64 -4.33
N ASP A 238 10.79 19.91 -5.20
CA ASP A 238 9.97 18.90 -5.83
C ASP A 238 10.80 17.89 -6.64
N ILE A 239 10.36 16.62 -6.68
CA ILE A 239 11.04 15.56 -7.43
C ILE A 239 10.20 15.19 -8.65
N ILE A 240 10.82 15.17 -9.83
CA ILE A 240 10.22 14.66 -11.07
C ILE A 240 10.96 13.40 -11.49
N ILE A 241 10.20 12.31 -11.69
CA ILE A 241 10.72 11.00 -12.08
C ILE A 241 10.10 10.58 -13.41
N GLY A 242 10.94 10.26 -14.39
CA GLY A 242 10.55 9.55 -15.60
C GLY A 242 10.74 8.05 -15.42
N ALA A 243 9.75 7.24 -15.75
CA ALA A 243 9.81 5.79 -15.63
C ALA A 243 9.24 5.08 -16.87
N ILE A 244 9.78 3.91 -17.19
CA ILE A 244 9.23 3.01 -18.22
C ILE A 244 9.18 1.60 -17.64
N ARG A 245 7.97 1.02 -17.63
CA ARG A 245 7.76 -0.39 -17.25
C ARG A 245 7.41 -1.20 -18.49
N THR A 246 8.10 -2.32 -18.70
CA THR A 246 7.75 -3.29 -19.74
C THR A 246 7.29 -4.59 -19.08
N VAL A 247 6.18 -5.13 -19.55
CA VAL A 247 5.61 -6.40 -19.07
C VAL A 247 5.55 -7.37 -20.25
N PHE A 248 6.14 -8.54 -20.07
CA PHE A 248 6.07 -9.67 -20.97
C PHE A 248 5.19 -10.76 -20.36
N ARG A 249 4.31 -11.36 -21.18
CA ARG A 249 3.46 -12.50 -20.82
C ARG A 249 3.78 -13.64 -21.76
N PHE A 250 4.10 -14.80 -21.22
CA PHE A 250 4.49 -16.02 -21.97
C PHE A 250 3.41 -17.07 -21.82
#